data_1418b29f6eb403b4cd525d41bb268bd0
#
_entry.id   1418b29f6eb403b4cd525d41bb268bd0
#
_cell.length_a   1.000
_cell.length_b   1.000
_cell.length_c   1.000
_cell.angle_alpha   90.00
_cell.angle_beta   90.00
_cell.angle_gamma   90.00
#
_symmetry.space_group_name_H-M   'P 1'
#
loop_
_entity.id
_entity.type
_entity.pdbx_description
1 polymer ?
#
loop_
_entity_poly.entity_id
_entity_poly.type
_entity_poly.pdbx_seq_one_letter_code
_entity_poly.pdbx_strand_id
1 'polypeptide(L)'
;MKQLTYIMVKPEFAEKQEVIELVKKEAKEAGMEILREKFVMYTKDLAQKHYAEHFRGSYENAKGFYLGLENYITSGRAYGMVMEGENAIETMRAIIKRLRTVVPPVSDDPEVNMTKNVLHGSDCEASAENEIAIFDSMDAYSK
;
A
#
# COMPACT_ATOMS: atom_id res chain seq x y z
N MET A 1 4.54 20.26 10.10
CA MET A 1 4.33 19.23 11.13
C MET A 1 4.56 17.84 10.56
N LYS A 2 5.39 17.06 11.20
CA LYS A 2 5.70 15.70 10.71
C LYS A 2 4.47 14.80 10.84
N GLN A 3 4.30 13.93 9.86
CA GLN A 3 3.14 13.06 9.74
C GLN A 3 3.61 11.67 9.32
N LEU A 4 2.92 10.65 9.83
CA LEU A 4 3.21 9.26 9.46
C LEU A 4 2.30 8.83 8.31
N THR A 5 2.80 7.96 7.46
CA THR A 5 2.01 7.32 6.41
C THR A 5 2.49 5.89 6.21
N TYR A 6 1.59 5.03 5.74
CA TYR A 6 1.91 3.64 5.43
C TYR A 6 1.89 3.45 3.91
N ILE A 7 2.97 2.91 3.39
CA ILE A 7 3.12 2.64 1.96
C ILE A 7 3.32 1.14 1.78
N MET A 8 2.58 0.55 0.87
CA MET A 8 2.68 -0.89 0.59
C MET A 8 2.88 -1.12 -0.90
N VAL A 9 3.97 -1.82 -1.23
CA VAL A 9 4.18 -2.34 -2.58
C VAL A 9 3.40 -3.65 -2.64
N LYS A 10 2.38 -3.70 -3.50
CA LYS A 10 1.46 -4.84 -3.55
C LYS A 10 2.10 -6.11 -4.09
N PRO A 11 1.50 -7.28 -3.82
CA PRO A 11 2.00 -8.54 -4.37
C PRO A 11 2.21 -8.47 -5.88
N GLU A 12 3.06 -9.30 -6.42
CA GLU A 12 3.61 -9.26 -7.77
C GLU A 12 4.66 -8.18 -7.91
N PHE A 13 4.33 -6.91 -7.62
CA PHE A 13 5.30 -5.81 -7.68
C PHE A 13 6.33 -5.90 -6.54
N ALA A 14 5.96 -6.46 -5.39
CA ALA A 14 6.88 -6.64 -4.27
C ALA A 14 8.00 -7.63 -4.57
N GLU A 15 7.82 -8.49 -5.59
CA GLU A 15 8.85 -9.41 -6.03
C GLU A 15 9.86 -8.74 -6.99
N LYS A 16 9.60 -7.50 -7.37
CA LYS A 16 10.48 -6.73 -8.25
C LYS A 16 11.30 -5.75 -7.41
N GLN A 17 12.56 -6.10 -7.15
CA GLN A 17 13.44 -5.28 -6.32
C GLN A 17 13.56 -3.85 -6.86
N GLU A 18 13.59 -3.68 -8.18
CA GLU A 18 13.69 -2.36 -8.80
C GLU A 18 12.48 -1.46 -8.50
N VAL A 19 11.29 -2.06 -8.28
CA VAL A 19 10.10 -1.28 -7.90
C VAL A 19 10.26 -0.77 -6.48
N ILE A 20 10.68 -1.63 -5.56
CA ILE A 20 10.91 -1.25 -4.16
C ILE A 20 11.96 -0.14 -4.08
N GLU A 21 13.08 -0.28 -4.80
CA GLU A 21 14.14 0.72 -4.80
C GLU A 21 13.67 2.05 -5.38
N LEU A 22 12.84 2.02 -6.41
CA LEU A 22 12.29 3.23 -7.01
C LEU A 22 11.40 3.98 -6.00
N VAL A 23 10.53 3.27 -5.31
CA VAL A 23 9.66 3.88 -4.30
C VAL A 23 10.49 4.53 -3.19
N LYS A 24 11.49 3.81 -2.70
CA LYS A 24 12.37 4.30 -1.63
C LYS A 24 13.15 5.56 -2.07
N LYS A 25 13.65 5.54 -3.30
CA LYS A 25 14.38 6.68 -3.87
C LYS A 25 13.50 7.92 -3.95
N GLU A 26 12.30 7.77 -4.50
CA GLU A 26 11.37 8.87 -4.65
C GLU A 26 10.95 9.44 -3.29
N ALA A 27 10.72 8.57 -2.31
CA ALA A 27 10.35 8.99 -0.96
C ALA A 27 11.49 9.79 -0.31
N LYS A 28 12.71 9.31 -0.40
CA LYS A 28 13.87 9.99 0.18
C LYS A 28 14.12 11.35 -0.49
N GLU A 29 13.98 11.43 -1.79
CA GLU A 29 14.12 12.68 -2.53
C GLU A 29 13.05 13.71 -2.13
N ALA A 30 11.88 13.23 -1.71
CA ALA A 30 10.80 14.09 -1.22
C ALA A 30 10.91 14.46 0.26
N GLY A 31 11.99 14.03 0.93
CA GLY A 31 12.23 14.35 2.34
C GLY A 31 11.61 13.39 3.33
N MET A 32 11.14 12.23 2.87
CA MET A 32 10.56 11.23 3.76
C MET A 32 11.66 10.38 4.40
N GLU A 33 11.45 10.01 5.68
CA GLU A 33 12.29 9.08 6.40
C GLU A 33 11.56 7.75 6.51
N ILE A 34 12.22 6.66 6.16
CA ILE A 34 11.64 5.31 6.27
C ILE A 34 12.00 4.80 7.66
N LEU A 35 10.99 4.73 8.53
CA LEU A 35 11.19 4.33 9.93
C LEU A 35 11.26 2.82 10.10
N ARG A 36 10.44 2.08 9.37
CA ARG A 36 10.36 0.62 9.41
C ARG A 36 9.99 0.10 8.04
N GLU A 37 10.50 -1.06 7.67
CA GLU A 37 10.15 -1.71 6.41
C GLU A 37 10.36 -3.21 6.52
N LYS A 38 9.47 -3.99 5.90
CA LYS A 38 9.60 -5.45 5.85
C LYS A 38 8.61 -6.05 4.85
N PHE A 39 8.90 -7.27 4.39
CA PHE A 39 7.88 -8.06 3.68
C PHE A 39 6.86 -8.56 4.68
N VAL A 40 5.60 -8.58 4.28
CA VAL A 40 4.49 -9.07 5.11
C VAL A 40 3.54 -9.89 4.27
N MET A 41 2.82 -10.79 4.92
CA MET A 41 1.79 -11.60 4.27
C MET A 41 0.45 -11.32 4.93
N TYR A 42 -0.44 -10.67 4.20
CA TYR A 42 -1.77 -10.38 4.72
C TYR A 42 -2.63 -11.63 4.74
N THR A 43 -3.37 -11.83 5.84
CA THR A 43 -4.46 -12.81 5.90
C THR A 43 -5.73 -12.10 5.44
N LYS A 44 -6.78 -12.86 5.12
CA LYS A 44 -8.07 -12.26 4.74
C LYS A 44 -8.61 -11.36 5.84
N ASP A 45 -8.48 -11.76 7.09
CA ASP A 45 -8.93 -10.97 8.24
C ASP A 45 -8.19 -9.63 8.32
N LEU A 46 -6.87 -9.65 8.17
CA LEU A 46 -6.06 -8.44 8.19
C LEU A 46 -6.34 -7.55 6.98
N ALA A 47 -6.58 -8.16 5.82
CA ALA A 47 -6.93 -7.41 4.60
C ALA A 47 -8.25 -6.66 4.79
N GLN A 48 -9.23 -7.30 5.39
CA GLN A 48 -10.51 -6.67 5.68
C GLN A 48 -10.35 -5.48 6.63
N LYS A 49 -9.53 -5.63 7.67
CA LYS A 49 -9.24 -4.55 8.60
C LYS A 49 -8.50 -3.39 7.92
N HIS A 50 -7.55 -3.73 7.05
CA HIS A 50 -6.77 -2.75 6.31
C HIS A 50 -7.65 -1.87 5.42
N TYR A 51 -8.61 -2.46 4.74
CA TYR A 51 -9.49 -1.75 3.81
C TYR A 51 -10.80 -1.27 4.42
N ALA A 52 -11.06 -1.53 5.71
CA ALA A 52 -12.33 -1.15 6.36
C ALA A 52 -12.63 0.34 6.24
N GLU A 53 -11.61 1.19 6.37
CA GLU A 53 -11.76 2.63 6.28
C GLU A 53 -12.19 3.09 4.89
N HIS A 54 -11.75 2.38 3.85
CA HIS A 54 -12.05 2.72 2.45
C HIS A 54 -13.49 2.41 2.06
N PHE A 55 -14.11 1.43 2.72
CA PHE A 55 -15.43 0.94 2.34
C PHE A 55 -16.49 1.20 3.39
N ARG A 56 -16.22 2.15 4.30
CA ARG A 56 -17.13 2.50 5.36
C ARG A 56 -18.50 2.87 4.79
N GLY A 57 -19.53 2.13 5.18
CA GLY A 57 -20.91 2.36 4.72
C GLY A 57 -21.18 1.96 3.27
N SER A 58 -20.16 1.53 2.52
CA SER A 58 -20.29 1.22 1.10
C SER A 58 -19.95 -0.23 0.76
N TYR A 59 -19.67 -1.05 1.76
CA TYR A 59 -19.20 -2.43 1.53
C TYR A 59 -20.14 -3.24 0.64
N GLU A 60 -21.43 -3.17 0.90
CA GLU A 60 -22.39 -3.95 0.11
C GLU A 60 -22.42 -3.55 -1.35
N ASN A 61 -22.27 -2.25 -1.63
CA ASN A 61 -22.27 -1.74 -2.99
C ASN A 61 -20.94 -1.99 -3.71
N ALA A 62 -19.86 -2.09 -2.97
CA ALA A 62 -18.52 -2.27 -3.52
C ALA A 62 -17.98 -3.68 -3.31
N LYS A 63 -18.83 -4.63 -2.97
CA LYS A 63 -18.41 -5.97 -2.56
C LYS A 63 -17.49 -6.67 -3.56
N GLY A 64 -17.81 -6.60 -4.86
CA GLY A 64 -16.98 -7.22 -5.88
C GLY A 64 -15.57 -6.64 -5.93
N PHE A 65 -15.47 -5.30 -5.88
CA PHE A 65 -14.18 -4.61 -5.88
C PHE A 65 -13.40 -4.91 -4.60
N TYR A 66 -14.10 -4.90 -3.45
CA TYR A 66 -13.50 -5.19 -2.16
C TYR A 66 -12.91 -6.61 -2.11
N LEU A 67 -13.66 -7.60 -2.60
CA LEU A 67 -13.17 -8.98 -2.65
C LEU A 67 -11.98 -9.11 -3.59
N GLY A 68 -11.97 -8.36 -4.69
CA GLY A 68 -10.83 -8.33 -5.60
C GLY A 68 -9.56 -7.80 -4.94
N LEU A 69 -9.68 -6.70 -4.18
CA LEU A 69 -8.55 -6.15 -3.42
C LEU A 69 -8.07 -7.13 -2.35
N GLU A 70 -9.00 -7.72 -1.60
CA GLU A 70 -8.69 -8.68 -0.56
C GLU A 70 -7.94 -9.89 -1.13
N ASN A 71 -8.45 -10.46 -2.22
CA ASN A 71 -7.82 -11.59 -2.87
C ASN A 71 -6.44 -11.24 -3.41
N TYR A 72 -6.27 -10.04 -3.95
CA TYR A 72 -5.00 -9.62 -4.51
C TYR A 72 -3.92 -9.47 -3.43
N ILE A 73 -4.20 -8.75 -2.34
CA ILE A 73 -3.16 -8.53 -1.31
C ILE A 73 -2.86 -9.78 -0.49
N THR A 74 -3.72 -10.78 -0.54
CA THR A 74 -3.47 -12.08 0.12
C THR A 74 -2.85 -13.10 -0.84
N SER A 75 -2.65 -12.76 -2.12
CA SER A 75 -2.14 -13.68 -3.14
C SER A 75 -0.62 -13.90 -3.05
N GLY A 76 0.09 -13.04 -2.34
CA GLY A 76 1.53 -13.13 -2.17
C GLY A 76 2.00 -12.15 -1.11
N ARG A 77 3.31 -12.10 -0.88
CA ARG A 77 3.85 -11.17 0.10
C ARG A 77 3.86 -9.74 -0.47
N ALA A 78 3.59 -8.79 0.41
CA ALA A 78 3.68 -7.37 0.08
C ALA A 78 4.90 -6.78 0.78
N TYR A 79 5.37 -5.62 0.35
CA TYR A 79 6.46 -4.92 1.02
C TYR A 79 5.91 -3.66 1.67
N GLY A 80 5.84 -3.63 2.99
CA GLY A 80 5.31 -2.51 3.75
C GLY A 80 6.37 -1.59 4.29
N MET A 81 6.11 -0.29 4.29
CA MET A 81 7.01 0.74 4.81
C MET A 81 6.24 1.77 5.61
N VAL A 82 6.75 2.12 6.79
CA VAL A 82 6.23 3.24 7.57
C VAL A 82 7.16 4.41 7.35
N MET A 83 6.62 5.51 6.86
CA MET A 83 7.40 6.71 6.54
C MET A 83 6.93 7.92 7.33
N GLU A 84 7.84 8.85 7.57
CA GLU A 84 7.55 10.11 8.28
C GLU A 84 8.13 11.29 7.53
N GLY A 85 7.39 12.39 7.50
CA GLY A 85 7.88 13.64 6.92
C GLY A 85 6.79 14.71 6.95
N GLU A 86 7.11 15.90 6.46
CA GLU A 86 6.14 16.98 6.37
C GLU A 86 5.07 16.63 5.34
N ASN A 87 3.81 16.73 5.74
CA ASN A 87 2.67 16.39 4.89
C ASN A 87 2.83 15.03 4.19
N ALA A 88 3.29 14.02 4.96
CA ALA A 88 3.68 12.73 4.40
C ALA A 88 2.56 12.06 3.59
N ILE A 89 1.33 12.10 4.09
CA ILE A 89 0.20 11.46 3.41
C ILE A 89 -0.02 12.07 2.03
N GLU A 90 -0.15 13.38 1.96
CA GLU A 90 -0.39 14.07 0.69
C GLU A 90 0.80 13.92 -0.26
N THR A 91 2.01 14.09 0.25
CA THR A 91 3.24 13.98 -0.55
C THR A 91 3.37 12.59 -1.16
N MET A 92 3.19 11.54 -0.35
CA MET A 92 3.32 10.17 -0.86
C MET A 92 2.18 9.79 -1.79
N ARG A 93 0.98 10.31 -1.57
CA ARG A 93 -0.13 10.04 -2.52
C ARG A 93 0.15 10.63 -3.89
N ALA A 94 0.76 11.80 -3.96
CA ALA A 94 1.16 12.42 -5.24
C ALA A 94 2.24 11.58 -5.93
N ILE A 95 3.21 11.09 -5.17
CA ILE A 95 4.27 10.22 -5.70
C ILE A 95 3.68 8.91 -6.23
N ILE A 96 2.79 8.29 -5.46
CA ILE A 96 2.13 7.04 -5.86
C ILE A 96 1.35 7.22 -7.16
N LYS A 97 0.61 8.30 -7.28
CA LYS A 97 -0.15 8.60 -8.49
C LYS A 97 0.76 8.69 -9.71
N ARG A 98 1.91 9.33 -9.56
CA ARG A 98 2.91 9.44 -10.64
C ARG A 98 3.53 8.08 -10.96
N LEU A 99 3.90 7.32 -9.93
CA LEU A 99 4.53 6.01 -10.12
C LEU A 99 3.61 4.99 -10.79
N ARG A 100 2.30 5.13 -10.61
CA ARG A 100 1.33 4.27 -11.31
C ARG A 100 1.38 4.45 -12.82
N THR A 101 1.90 5.57 -13.31
CA THR A 101 2.06 5.80 -14.73
C THR A 101 3.43 5.37 -15.25
N VAL A 102 4.40 5.23 -14.35
CA VAL A 102 5.80 4.87 -14.70
C VAL A 102 6.00 3.35 -14.65
N VAL A 103 5.46 2.68 -13.62
CA VAL A 103 5.59 1.23 -13.47
C VAL A 103 4.59 0.54 -14.40
N PRO A 104 5.05 -0.40 -15.25
CA PRO A 104 4.14 -1.08 -16.19
C PRO A 104 3.00 -1.81 -15.47
N PRO A 105 1.76 -1.72 -15.99
CA PRO A 105 0.63 -2.41 -15.38
C PRO A 105 0.73 -3.93 -15.59
N VAL A 106 0.00 -4.69 -14.77
CA VAL A 106 -0.01 -6.16 -14.87
C VAL A 106 -0.93 -6.66 -15.98
N SER A 107 -1.81 -5.82 -16.50
CA SER A 107 -2.81 -6.20 -17.49
C SER A 107 -3.17 -5.01 -18.38
N ASP A 108 -3.70 -5.30 -19.56
CA ASP A 108 -4.23 -4.26 -20.45
C ASP A 108 -5.67 -3.89 -20.05
N ASP A 109 -6.29 -4.64 -19.14
CA ASP A 109 -7.65 -4.40 -18.70
C ASP A 109 -7.67 -3.35 -17.59
N PRO A 110 -8.29 -2.18 -17.79
CA PRO A 110 -8.36 -1.13 -16.77
C PRO A 110 -8.99 -1.58 -15.46
N GLU A 111 -9.98 -2.48 -15.50
CA GLU A 111 -10.63 -2.97 -14.28
C GLU A 111 -9.66 -3.80 -13.44
N VAL A 112 -8.85 -4.64 -14.09
CA VAL A 112 -7.82 -5.42 -13.41
C VAL A 112 -6.79 -4.48 -12.78
N ASN A 113 -6.36 -3.45 -13.50
CA ASN A 113 -5.36 -2.51 -13.02
C ASN A 113 -5.84 -1.62 -11.87
N MET A 114 -7.15 -1.39 -11.74
CA MET A 114 -7.70 -0.69 -10.57
C MET A 114 -7.44 -1.47 -9.28
N THR A 115 -7.52 -2.79 -9.34
CA THR A 115 -7.25 -3.68 -8.20
C THR A 115 -5.77 -3.95 -8.04
N LYS A 116 -5.12 -4.31 -9.14
CA LYS A 116 -3.71 -4.75 -9.16
C LYS A 116 -2.75 -3.61 -9.51
N ASN A 117 -2.93 -2.46 -8.89
CA ASN A 117 -1.99 -1.36 -9.06
C ASN A 117 -0.76 -1.57 -8.15
N VAL A 118 0.30 -0.83 -8.44
CA VAL A 118 1.61 -1.10 -7.84
C VAL A 118 1.67 -0.79 -6.35
N LEU A 119 1.00 0.27 -5.90
CA LEU A 119 1.20 0.80 -4.55
C LEU A 119 -0.11 1.16 -3.86
N HIS A 120 -0.09 1.03 -2.54
CA HIS A 120 -1.10 1.57 -1.66
C HIS A 120 -0.44 2.62 -0.76
N GLY A 121 -1.14 3.71 -0.49
CA GLY A 121 -0.74 4.70 0.49
C GLY A 121 -1.93 5.12 1.33
N SER A 122 -1.68 5.56 2.56
CA SER A 122 -2.73 6.00 3.45
C SER A 122 -3.47 7.23 2.90
N ASP A 123 -4.80 7.28 3.11
CA ASP A 123 -5.64 8.36 2.63
C ASP A 123 -5.70 9.55 3.60
N CYS A 124 -5.57 9.26 4.90
CA CYS A 124 -5.69 10.25 5.96
C CYS A 124 -5.00 9.73 7.21
N GLU A 125 -4.90 10.56 8.23
CA GLU A 125 -4.23 10.17 9.49
C GLU A 125 -4.89 8.98 10.17
N ALA A 126 -6.21 8.90 10.18
CA ALA A 126 -6.92 7.76 10.78
C ALA A 126 -6.61 6.46 10.06
N SER A 127 -6.58 6.49 8.71
CA SER A 127 -6.20 5.32 7.91
C SER A 127 -4.75 4.95 8.17
N ALA A 128 -3.85 5.93 8.26
CA ALA A 128 -2.43 5.68 8.53
C ALA A 128 -2.25 4.98 9.89
N GLU A 129 -2.92 5.45 10.93
CA GLU A 129 -2.85 4.83 12.25
C GLU A 129 -3.32 3.38 12.23
N ASN A 130 -4.45 3.11 11.58
CA ASN A 130 -4.99 1.77 11.45
C ASN A 130 -4.04 0.85 10.67
N GLU A 131 -3.56 1.32 9.53
CA GLU A 131 -2.70 0.54 8.65
C GLU A 131 -1.35 0.25 9.29
N ILE A 132 -0.77 1.22 9.99
CA ILE A 132 0.49 1.04 10.70
C ILE A 132 0.32 0.04 11.85
N ALA A 133 -0.79 0.12 12.59
CA ALA A 133 -1.06 -0.84 13.67
C ALA A 133 -1.15 -2.27 13.14
N ILE A 134 -1.80 -2.46 11.98
CA ILE A 134 -1.88 -3.77 11.35
C ILE A 134 -0.48 -4.23 10.91
N PHE A 135 0.28 -3.35 10.27
CA PHE A 135 1.64 -3.65 9.83
C PHE A 135 2.53 -4.07 11.00
N ASP A 136 2.46 -3.32 12.11
CA ASP A 136 3.28 -3.61 13.30
C ASP A 136 2.88 -4.92 13.98
N SER A 137 1.63 -5.37 13.78
CA SER A 137 1.15 -6.63 14.36
C SER A 137 1.62 -7.86 13.57
N MET A 138 2.08 -7.68 12.33
CA MET A 138 2.54 -8.78 11.49
C MET A 138 4.04 -9.01 11.64
N ASP A 139 4.44 -10.29 11.60
CA ASP A 139 5.86 -10.64 11.58
C ASP A 139 6.43 -10.47 10.17
N ALA A 140 7.74 -10.24 10.07
CA ALA A 140 8.41 -10.21 8.78
C ALA A 140 8.25 -11.56 8.09
N TYR A 141 7.86 -11.52 6.82
CA TYR A 141 7.64 -12.72 6.03
C TYR A 141 8.82 -12.95 5.09
N SER A 142 9.45 -14.12 5.21
CA SER A 142 10.50 -14.54 4.28
C SER A 142 10.11 -15.88 3.65
N LYS A 143 10.39 -15.99 2.34
CA LYS A 143 10.12 -17.26 1.63
C LYS A 143 11.08 -18.35 2.10
#